data_8ea980e0a6cd34d6b42f6d92b91c72e0
#
_entry.id   8ea980e0a6cd34d6b42f6d92b91c72e0
#
_cell.length_a   1.000
_cell.length_b   1.000
_cell.length_c   1.000
_cell.angle_alpha   90.00
_cell.angle_beta   90.00
_cell.angle_gamma   90.00
#
_symmetry.space_group_name_H-M   'P 1'
#
loop_
_entity.id
_entity.type
_entity.pdbx_description
1 polymer ?
#
loop_
_entity_poly.entity_id
_entity_poly.type
_entity_poly.pdbx_seq_one_letter_code
_entity_poly.pdbx_strand_id
1 'polypeptide(L)'
;MAESQTLYQRQLANLEQDLKPIMAELLDERVTDIMVNPGGELWIKRFGEATSYSGRIVEREAILRIIMSTAALIDKKVTKDQWNLTGVVPKYNARIEAFIEPTVSSPTFCLRKPTLLALSLDDYVRDGRLSSAHQKLITQAVTDRKNILIGGGTGTGKTTLLNAMISEIARLRPSDRLYIVEDTPEINCRAPNFVSLVVLPNESIKAVRSALRYKPDRIIFGELRYGEVALEWLKASATGHPGGMCTIHADGAQRMLPRLRDLLLECFSTAVPLNIIYEAIGLCVYLREIPDFGPRVVEVAEVRPGLDAGGNFQYETY
;
A
#
# COMPACT_ATOMS: atom_id res chain seq x y z
N MET A 1 19.02 -21.74 -20.08
CA MET A 1 18.91 -20.31 -19.70
C MET A 1 18.55 -19.42 -20.89
N ALA A 2 19.25 -19.47 -22.04
CA ALA A 2 18.93 -18.62 -23.21
C ALA A 2 17.55 -18.90 -23.82
N GLU A 3 17.12 -20.14 -23.94
CA GLU A 3 15.79 -20.52 -24.47
C GLU A 3 14.63 -20.04 -23.56
N SER A 4 14.78 -20.19 -22.24
CA SER A 4 13.80 -19.70 -21.26
C SER A 4 13.65 -18.18 -21.31
N GLN A 5 14.75 -17.45 -21.48
CA GLN A 5 14.76 -16.01 -21.61
C GLN A 5 14.09 -15.54 -22.93
N THR A 6 14.28 -16.31 -24.01
CA THR A 6 13.63 -16.05 -25.32
C THR A 6 12.11 -16.30 -25.24
N LEU A 7 11.69 -17.35 -24.52
CA LEU A 7 10.27 -17.65 -24.32
C LEU A 7 9.57 -16.55 -23.51
N TYR A 8 10.15 -16.14 -22.38
CA TYR A 8 9.62 -15.05 -21.56
C TYR A 8 9.46 -13.74 -22.35
N GLN A 9 10.46 -13.38 -23.17
CA GLN A 9 10.40 -12.17 -24.00
C GLN A 9 9.26 -12.24 -25.05
N ARG A 10 9.03 -13.41 -25.65
CA ARG A 10 7.90 -13.62 -26.56
C ARG A 10 6.56 -13.51 -25.84
N GLN A 11 6.42 -14.11 -24.68
CA GLN A 11 5.20 -14.01 -23.86
C GLN A 11 4.92 -12.56 -23.44
N LEU A 12 5.97 -11.81 -23.08
CA LEU A 12 5.85 -10.40 -22.71
C LEU A 12 5.39 -9.56 -23.93
N ALA A 13 5.93 -9.80 -25.12
CA ALA A 13 5.51 -9.12 -26.34
C ALA A 13 4.04 -9.44 -26.71
N ASN A 14 3.59 -10.68 -26.49
CA ASN A 14 2.19 -11.07 -26.66
C ASN A 14 1.29 -10.32 -25.68
N LEU A 15 1.66 -10.27 -24.39
CA LEU A 15 0.92 -9.51 -23.39
C LEU A 15 0.79 -8.03 -23.77
N GLU A 16 1.86 -7.40 -24.23
CA GLU A 16 1.83 -6.00 -24.70
C GLU A 16 0.86 -5.79 -25.86
N GLN A 17 0.82 -6.74 -26.79
CA GLN A 17 -0.14 -6.72 -27.89
C GLN A 17 -1.58 -6.85 -27.38
N ASP A 18 -1.82 -7.76 -26.45
CA ASP A 18 -3.15 -8.01 -25.87
C ASP A 18 -3.63 -6.81 -25.04
N LEU A 19 -2.73 -6.09 -24.35
CA LEU A 19 -3.03 -4.90 -23.56
C LEU A 19 -3.36 -3.65 -24.38
N LYS A 20 -3.18 -3.65 -25.71
CA LYS A 20 -3.45 -2.48 -26.58
C LYS A 20 -4.81 -1.81 -26.33
N PRO A 21 -5.92 -2.54 -26.10
CA PRO A 21 -7.22 -1.92 -25.86
C PRO A 21 -7.26 -0.98 -24.65
N ILE A 22 -6.37 -1.17 -23.68
CA ILE A 22 -6.30 -0.39 -22.44
C ILE A 22 -4.93 0.28 -22.25
N MET A 23 -4.08 0.28 -23.27
CA MET A 23 -2.69 0.76 -23.16
C MET A 23 -2.62 2.24 -22.82
N ALA A 24 -3.52 3.06 -23.35
CA ALA A 24 -3.56 4.49 -23.05
C ALA A 24 -3.76 4.76 -21.56
N GLU A 25 -4.71 4.03 -20.94
CA GLU A 25 -5.01 4.13 -19.51
C GLU A 25 -3.89 3.52 -18.66
N LEU A 26 -3.28 2.45 -19.16
CA LEU A 26 -2.18 1.78 -18.48
C LEU A 26 -0.92 2.67 -18.41
N LEU A 27 -0.69 3.51 -19.41
CA LEU A 27 0.45 4.44 -19.47
C LEU A 27 0.15 5.82 -18.87
N ASP A 28 -1.12 6.20 -18.70
CA ASP A 28 -1.49 7.47 -18.04
C ASP A 28 -1.13 7.43 -16.55
N GLU A 29 -0.15 8.23 -16.12
CA GLU A 29 0.34 8.25 -14.73
C GLU A 29 -0.73 8.68 -13.72
N ARG A 30 -1.79 9.38 -14.16
CA ARG A 30 -2.90 9.79 -13.31
C ARG A 30 -3.92 8.68 -13.08
N VAL A 31 -3.97 7.65 -13.95
CA VAL A 31 -4.88 6.52 -13.80
C VAL A 31 -4.37 5.60 -12.69
N THR A 32 -5.22 5.35 -11.71
CA THR A 32 -4.94 4.45 -10.57
C THR A 32 -5.60 3.09 -10.73
N ASP A 33 -6.83 3.06 -11.26
CA ASP A 33 -7.55 1.82 -11.46
C ASP A 33 -8.19 1.77 -12.86
N ILE A 34 -8.14 0.61 -13.48
CA ILE A 34 -8.74 0.29 -14.78
C ILE A 34 -9.66 -0.90 -14.57
N MET A 35 -10.95 -0.72 -14.78
CA MET A 35 -11.95 -1.75 -14.53
C MET A 35 -12.71 -2.05 -15.82
N VAL A 36 -12.85 -3.32 -16.15
CA VAL A 36 -13.68 -3.77 -17.26
C VAL A 36 -14.79 -4.63 -16.71
N ASN A 37 -16.03 -4.18 -16.87
CA ASN A 37 -17.24 -4.89 -16.43
C ASN A 37 -17.61 -6.05 -17.36
N PRO A 38 -18.51 -6.96 -16.98
CA PRO A 38 -18.92 -8.10 -17.82
C PRO A 38 -19.52 -7.71 -19.18
N GLY A 39 -20.09 -6.51 -19.34
CA GLY A 39 -20.54 -5.96 -20.61
C GLY A 39 -19.43 -5.36 -21.48
N GLY A 40 -18.18 -5.40 -21.02
CA GLY A 40 -17.03 -4.81 -21.67
C GLY A 40 -16.81 -3.33 -21.39
N GLU A 41 -17.67 -2.69 -20.59
CA GLU A 41 -17.57 -1.26 -20.26
C GLU A 41 -16.27 -0.99 -19.52
N LEU A 42 -15.46 -0.07 -20.08
CA LEU A 42 -14.19 0.37 -19.51
C LEU A 42 -14.42 1.54 -18.56
N TRP A 43 -14.21 1.31 -17.29
CA TRP A 43 -14.26 2.31 -16.23
C TRP A 43 -12.86 2.64 -15.73
N ILE A 44 -12.63 3.89 -15.37
CA ILE A 44 -11.31 4.41 -15.01
C ILE A 44 -11.43 5.24 -13.74
N LYS A 45 -10.49 5.04 -12.82
CA LYS A 45 -10.27 5.95 -11.70
C LYS A 45 -8.96 6.66 -11.93
N ARG A 46 -8.97 8.01 -11.82
CA ARG A 46 -7.78 8.85 -11.78
C ARG A 46 -7.52 9.35 -10.39
N PHE A 47 -6.28 9.64 -10.12
CA PHE A 47 -5.87 10.20 -8.85
C PHE A 47 -6.61 11.51 -8.56
N GLY A 48 -7.31 11.57 -7.41
CA GLY A 48 -8.10 12.73 -6.99
C GLY A 48 -9.46 12.90 -7.68
N GLU A 49 -9.85 11.98 -8.56
CA GLU A 49 -11.14 12.04 -9.27
C GLU A 49 -12.04 10.85 -8.86
N ALA A 50 -13.35 11.00 -9.07
CA ALA A 50 -14.27 9.86 -8.94
C ALA A 50 -14.07 8.86 -10.09
N THR A 51 -14.48 7.60 -9.88
CA THR A 51 -14.51 6.60 -10.94
C THR A 51 -15.50 7.01 -12.01
N SER A 52 -15.10 6.96 -13.29
CA SER A 52 -15.92 7.39 -14.42
C SER A 52 -15.88 6.37 -15.56
N TYR A 53 -16.98 6.30 -16.32
CA TYR A 53 -17.04 5.52 -17.55
C TYR A 53 -16.26 6.23 -18.66
N SER A 54 -15.40 5.48 -19.36
CA SER A 54 -14.54 6.04 -20.43
C SER A 54 -15.26 6.26 -21.76
N GLY A 55 -16.50 5.82 -21.90
CA GLY A 55 -17.22 5.79 -23.19
C GLY A 55 -16.80 4.66 -24.13
N ARG A 56 -15.96 3.72 -23.68
CA ARG A 56 -15.38 2.64 -24.49
C ARG A 56 -15.83 1.26 -24.01
N ILE A 57 -15.98 0.36 -24.98
CA ILE A 57 -16.25 -1.07 -24.76
C ILE A 57 -14.98 -1.84 -25.17
N VAL A 58 -14.54 -2.75 -24.32
CA VAL A 58 -13.48 -3.72 -24.62
C VAL A 58 -14.13 -5.03 -25.03
N GLU A 59 -13.75 -5.55 -26.19
CA GLU A 59 -14.29 -6.79 -26.74
C GLU A 59 -13.98 -7.98 -25.82
N ARG A 60 -14.96 -8.89 -25.67
CA ARG A 60 -14.86 -10.07 -24.80
C ARG A 60 -13.60 -10.90 -25.05
N GLU A 61 -13.26 -11.14 -26.31
CA GLU A 61 -12.07 -11.88 -26.73
C GLU A 61 -10.77 -11.16 -26.34
N ALA A 62 -10.77 -9.83 -26.34
CA ALA A 62 -9.62 -9.04 -25.90
C ALA A 62 -9.44 -9.15 -24.37
N ILE A 63 -10.54 -9.12 -23.60
CA ILE A 63 -10.52 -9.32 -22.14
C ILE A 63 -9.93 -10.70 -21.82
N LEU A 64 -10.41 -11.75 -22.47
CA LEU A 64 -9.89 -13.12 -22.29
C LEU A 64 -8.39 -13.21 -22.62
N ARG A 65 -7.93 -12.61 -23.74
CA ARG A 65 -6.50 -12.61 -24.08
C ARG A 65 -5.66 -11.93 -23.03
N ILE A 66 -6.08 -10.78 -22.50
CA ILE A 66 -5.38 -10.08 -21.40
C ILE A 66 -5.25 -10.97 -20.18
N ILE A 67 -6.33 -11.65 -19.77
CA ILE A 67 -6.34 -12.56 -18.62
C ILE A 67 -5.39 -13.73 -18.86
N MET A 68 -5.49 -14.40 -20.01
CA MET A 68 -4.71 -15.60 -20.30
C MET A 68 -3.21 -15.32 -20.51
N SER A 69 -2.86 -14.25 -21.22
CA SER A 69 -1.45 -13.86 -21.42
C SER A 69 -0.81 -13.40 -20.11
N THR A 70 -1.56 -12.70 -19.25
CA THR A 70 -1.09 -12.37 -17.90
C THR A 70 -0.87 -13.62 -17.07
N ALA A 71 -1.84 -14.54 -17.02
CA ALA A 71 -1.75 -15.79 -16.27
C ALA A 71 -0.52 -16.62 -16.69
N ALA A 72 -0.28 -16.75 -18.00
CA ALA A 72 0.85 -17.48 -18.55
C ALA A 72 2.20 -16.89 -18.10
N LEU A 73 2.32 -15.56 -18.02
CA LEU A 73 3.56 -14.89 -17.59
C LEU A 73 3.86 -15.01 -16.12
N ILE A 74 2.84 -15.18 -15.27
CA ILE A 74 2.98 -15.32 -13.82
C ILE A 74 2.82 -16.77 -13.34
N ASP A 75 2.92 -17.71 -14.28
CA ASP A 75 2.83 -19.17 -14.05
C ASP A 75 1.54 -19.57 -13.30
N LYS A 76 0.41 -18.97 -13.68
CA LYS A 76 -0.92 -19.31 -13.17
C LYS A 76 -1.79 -19.92 -14.25
N LYS A 77 -2.70 -20.79 -13.82
CA LYS A 77 -3.72 -21.39 -14.70
C LYS A 77 -5.06 -20.74 -14.44
N VAL A 78 -5.77 -20.38 -15.50
CA VAL A 78 -7.16 -19.92 -15.45
C VAL A 78 -7.99 -20.87 -16.28
N THR A 79 -8.95 -21.54 -15.65
CA THR A 79 -9.83 -22.55 -16.24
C THR A 79 -11.22 -22.43 -15.64
N LYS A 80 -12.18 -23.22 -16.11
CA LYS A 80 -13.53 -23.26 -15.49
C LYS A 80 -13.51 -23.66 -14.00
N ASP A 81 -12.54 -24.47 -13.60
CA ASP A 81 -12.38 -24.90 -12.20
C ASP A 81 -11.51 -23.93 -11.38
N GLN A 82 -10.67 -23.15 -12.05
CA GLN A 82 -9.82 -22.09 -11.51
C GLN A 82 -10.18 -20.75 -12.20
N TRP A 83 -11.36 -20.26 -11.93
CA TRP A 83 -12.04 -19.19 -12.65
C TRP A 83 -11.52 -17.76 -12.33
N ASN A 84 -10.60 -17.62 -11.39
CA ASN A 84 -10.03 -16.34 -11.00
C ASN A 84 -8.53 -16.22 -11.29
N LEU A 85 -8.08 -15.01 -11.56
CA LEU A 85 -6.69 -14.63 -11.66
C LEU A 85 -6.41 -13.50 -10.69
N THR A 86 -5.57 -13.76 -9.69
CA THR A 86 -5.00 -12.74 -8.80
C THR A 86 -3.50 -12.68 -9.03
N GLY A 87 -2.94 -11.51 -9.31
CA GLY A 87 -1.50 -11.38 -9.55
C GLY A 87 -1.05 -9.97 -9.85
N VAL A 88 0.16 -9.85 -10.40
CA VAL A 88 0.75 -8.59 -10.85
C VAL A 88 1.10 -8.71 -12.33
N VAL A 89 0.63 -7.76 -13.13
CA VAL A 89 0.92 -7.70 -14.57
C VAL A 89 2.40 -7.35 -14.75
N PRO A 90 3.20 -8.24 -15.35
CA PRO A 90 4.63 -8.00 -15.55
C PRO A 90 4.89 -6.71 -16.33
N LYS A 91 6.04 -6.07 -16.08
CA LYS A 91 6.47 -4.79 -16.65
C LYS A 91 5.70 -3.57 -16.12
N TYR A 92 4.39 -3.68 -15.88
CA TYR A 92 3.55 -2.55 -15.46
C TYR A 92 3.36 -2.49 -13.95
N ASN A 93 3.74 -3.54 -13.23
CA ASN A 93 3.54 -3.70 -11.78
C ASN A 93 2.09 -3.44 -11.34
N ALA A 94 1.13 -3.54 -12.27
CA ALA A 94 -0.28 -3.36 -11.99
C ALA A 94 -0.86 -4.65 -11.39
N ARG A 95 -1.49 -4.54 -10.22
CA ARG A 95 -2.21 -5.67 -9.62
C ARG A 95 -3.44 -5.98 -10.45
N ILE A 96 -3.64 -7.25 -10.78
CA ILE A 96 -4.82 -7.73 -11.49
C ILE A 96 -5.66 -8.64 -10.58
N GLU A 97 -6.97 -8.41 -10.59
CA GLU A 97 -7.98 -9.36 -10.15
C GLU A 97 -8.94 -9.56 -11.32
N ALA A 98 -9.09 -10.80 -11.78
CA ALA A 98 -9.90 -11.10 -12.96
C ALA A 98 -10.72 -12.37 -12.75
N PHE A 99 -11.86 -12.44 -13.42
CA PHE A 99 -12.80 -13.56 -13.36
C PHE A 99 -13.23 -13.97 -14.76
N ILE A 100 -13.45 -15.29 -14.94
CA ILE A 100 -14.03 -15.86 -16.16
C ILE A 100 -15.29 -16.67 -15.85
N GLU A 101 -16.02 -17.04 -16.90
CA GLU A 101 -17.17 -17.94 -16.75
C GLU A 101 -16.76 -19.31 -16.15
N PRO A 102 -17.61 -19.97 -15.37
CA PRO A 102 -19.04 -19.70 -15.16
C PRO A 102 -19.35 -18.74 -13.99
N THR A 103 -18.35 -18.23 -13.27
CA THR A 103 -18.54 -17.41 -12.07
C THR A 103 -19.10 -16.02 -12.37
N VAL A 104 -18.81 -15.52 -13.55
CA VAL A 104 -19.34 -14.27 -14.11
C VAL A 104 -20.03 -14.52 -15.43
N SER A 105 -20.90 -13.62 -15.87
CA SER A 105 -21.64 -13.74 -17.15
C SER A 105 -20.74 -13.53 -18.37
N SER A 106 -19.63 -12.83 -18.21
CA SER A 106 -18.60 -12.59 -19.22
C SER A 106 -17.30 -12.24 -18.52
N PRO A 107 -16.12 -12.47 -19.14
CA PRO A 107 -14.84 -12.16 -18.52
C PRO A 107 -14.76 -10.70 -18.08
N THR A 108 -14.15 -10.46 -16.93
CA THR A 108 -13.99 -9.14 -16.32
C THR A 108 -12.70 -9.04 -15.58
N PHE A 109 -12.17 -7.83 -15.41
CA PHE A 109 -10.99 -7.61 -14.56
C PHE A 109 -10.97 -6.21 -13.97
N CYS A 110 -10.23 -6.09 -12.86
CA CYS A 110 -9.80 -4.84 -12.28
C CYS A 110 -8.27 -4.83 -12.22
N LEU A 111 -7.66 -3.78 -12.80
CA LEU A 111 -6.23 -3.49 -12.67
C LEU A 111 -6.05 -2.31 -11.73
N ARG A 112 -5.26 -2.48 -10.69
CA ARG A 112 -4.79 -1.38 -9.84
C ARG A 112 -3.33 -1.11 -10.15
N LYS A 113 -3.04 0.10 -10.60
CA LYS A 113 -1.68 0.55 -10.90
C LYS A 113 -0.97 1.05 -9.64
N PRO A 114 0.35 0.85 -9.51
CA PRO A 114 1.11 1.57 -8.50
C PRO A 114 1.00 3.08 -8.78
N THR A 115 0.79 3.85 -7.74
CA THR A 115 0.77 5.32 -7.86
C THR A 115 2.20 5.82 -8.05
N LEU A 116 2.56 6.19 -9.28
CA LEU A 116 3.89 6.70 -9.62
C LEU A 116 4.07 8.18 -9.24
N LEU A 117 3.01 8.86 -8.83
CA LEU A 117 3.04 10.26 -8.41
C LEU A 117 3.90 10.41 -7.17
N ALA A 118 5.09 10.98 -7.36
CA ALA A 118 5.99 11.35 -6.27
C ALA A 118 5.55 12.68 -5.67
N LEU A 119 4.50 12.65 -4.84
CA LEU A 119 4.06 13.81 -4.09
C LEU A 119 4.97 14.05 -2.90
N SER A 120 5.36 15.29 -2.66
CA SER A 120 6.00 15.74 -1.42
C SER A 120 4.94 16.16 -0.40
N LEU A 121 5.35 16.32 0.88
CA LEU A 121 4.46 16.92 1.89
C LEU A 121 4.09 18.37 1.53
N ASP A 122 4.97 19.10 0.84
CA ASP A 122 4.68 20.45 0.35
C ASP A 122 3.59 20.43 -0.74
N ASP A 123 3.59 19.43 -1.63
CA ASP A 123 2.52 19.24 -2.60
C ASP A 123 1.17 18.97 -1.91
N TYR A 124 1.16 18.16 -0.85
CA TYR A 124 -0.04 17.93 -0.05
C TYR A 124 -0.60 19.22 0.57
N VAL A 125 0.28 20.10 1.06
CA VAL A 125 -0.12 21.41 1.62
C VAL A 125 -0.64 22.31 0.53
N ARG A 126 0.07 22.45 -0.59
CA ARG A 126 -0.31 23.27 -1.73
C ARG A 126 -1.69 22.86 -2.28
N ASP A 127 -1.95 21.56 -2.37
CA ASP A 127 -3.21 21.00 -2.85
C ASP A 127 -4.31 21.00 -1.78
N GLY A 128 -4.06 21.53 -0.58
CA GLY A 128 -4.99 21.58 0.54
C GLY A 128 -5.37 20.21 1.12
N ARG A 129 -4.57 19.18 0.88
CA ARG A 129 -4.77 17.82 1.40
C ARG A 129 -4.16 17.62 2.79
N LEU A 130 -3.30 18.54 3.21
CA LEU A 130 -2.61 18.56 4.49
C LEU A 130 -2.53 19.99 4.98
N SER A 131 -2.83 20.26 6.25
CA SER A 131 -2.60 21.57 6.84
C SER A 131 -1.11 21.80 7.09
N SER A 132 -0.67 23.07 7.06
CA SER A 132 0.72 23.42 7.39
C SER A 132 1.08 23.05 8.84
N ALA A 133 0.10 23.03 9.76
CA ALA A 133 0.30 22.60 11.14
C ALA A 133 0.58 21.10 11.21
N HIS A 134 -0.24 20.28 10.54
CA HIS A 134 -0.03 18.83 10.46
C HIS A 134 1.28 18.48 9.75
N GLN A 135 1.65 19.21 8.69
CA GLN A 135 2.94 19.03 8.02
C GLN A 135 4.11 19.19 8.99
N LYS A 136 4.11 20.26 9.81
CA LYS A 136 5.16 20.51 10.81
C LYS A 136 5.26 19.36 11.81
N LEU A 137 4.14 18.85 12.31
CA LEU A 137 4.12 17.71 13.24
C LEU A 137 4.71 16.44 12.60
N ILE A 138 4.31 16.15 11.36
CA ILE A 138 4.82 14.99 10.62
C ILE A 138 6.32 15.14 10.35
N THR A 139 6.77 16.29 9.87
CA THR A 139 8.19 16.57 9.60
C THR A 139 9.02 16.47 10.89
N GLN A 140 8.52 16.96 12.02
CA GLN A 140 9.18 16.83 13.31
C GLN A 140 9.27 15.36 13.75
N ALA A 141 8.17 14.59 13.61
CA ALA A 141 8.17 13.17 13.94
C ALA A 141 9.15 12.36 13.07
N VAL A 142 9.28 12.70 11.77
CA VAL A 142 10.29 12.11 10.87
C VAL A 142 11.71 12.43 11.37
N THR A 143 11.95 13.70 11.77
CA THR A 143 13.25 14.17 12.27
C THR A 143 13.63 13.47 13.56
N ASP A 144 12.70 13.35 14.49
CA ASP A 144 12.85 12.74 15.81
C ASP A 144 12.84 11.21 15.77
N ARG A 145 12.71 10.62 14.58
CA ARG A 145 12.61 9.17 14.40
C ARG A 145 11.46 8.54 15.21
N LYS A 146 10.31 9.21 15.34
CA LYS A 146 9.10 8.60 15.89
C LYS A 146 8.57 7.55 14.93
N ASN A 147 8.10 6.42 15.44
CA ASN A 147 7.37 5.45 14.62
C ASN A 147 5.96 5.98 14.35
N ILE A 148 5.54 5.91 13.08
CA ILE A 148 4.32 6.55 12.60
C ILE A 148 3.35 5.52 12.03
N LEU A 149 2.11 5.54 12.53
CA LEU A 149 0.99 4.83 11.93
C LEU A 149 0.21 5.76 11.00
N ILE A 150 -0.11 5.28 9.80
CA ILE A 150 -0.93 5.99 8.81
C ILE A 150 -2.22 5.21 8.62
N GLY A 151 -3.35 5.79 9.04
CA GLY A 151 -4.65 5.14 9.02
C GLY A 151 -5.63 5.74 8.03
N GLY A 152 -6.64 4.96 7.66
CA GLY A 152 -7.72 5.39 6.78
C GLY A 152 -8.42 4.21 6.11
N GLY A 153 -9.54 4.47 5.46
CA GLY A 153 -10.27 3.48 4.67
C GLY A 153 -9.52 3.01 3.42
N THR A 154 -10.12 2.10 2.67
CA THR A 154 -9.59 1.67 1.36
C THR A 154 -9.62 2.83 0.38
N GLY A 155 -8.53 3.03 -0.38
CA GLY A 155 -8.45 4.07 -1.40
C GLY A 155 -8.27 5.49 -0.89
N THR A 156 -8.10 5.72 0.42
CA THR A 156 -7.88 7.06 1.01
C THR A 156 -6.47 7.61 0.81
N GLY A 157 -5.59 6.93 0.09
CA GLY A 157 -4.24 7.42 -0.22
C GLY A 157 -3.21 7.20 0.90
N LYS A 158 -3.40 6.23 1.81
CA LYS A 158 -2.43 5.88 2.87
C LYS A 158 -1.02 5.65 2.31
N THR A 159 -0.89 4.78 1.31
CA THR A 159 0.41 4.47 0.68
C THR A 159 0.99 5.68 -0.06
N THR A 160 0.14 6.53 -0.63
CA THR A 160 0.61 7.77 -1.28
C THR A 160 1.20 8.74 -0.26
N LEU A 161 0.56 8.91 0.91
CA LEU A 161 1.11 9.71 2.01
C LEU A 161 2.39 9.07 2.58
N LEU A 162 2.42 7.74 2.73
CA LEU A 162 3.63 7.01 3.15
C LEU A 162 4.79 7.32 2.19
N ASN A 163 4.55 7.30 0.88
CA ASN A 163 5.56 7.66 -0.14
C ASN A 163 6.05 9.12 0.01
N ALA A 164 5.15 10.06 0.30
CA ALA A 164 5.53 11.46 0.58
C ALA A 164 6.42 11.57 1.84
N MET A 165 6.10 10.80 2.89
CA MET A 165 6.89 10.77 4.12
C MET A 165 8.24 10.07 3.93
N ILE A 166 8.33 9.02 3.10
CA ILE A 166 9.60 8.40 2.69
C ILE A 166 10.47 9.41 1.92
N SER A 167 9.86 10.21 1.05
CA SER A 167 10.59 11.28 0.34
C SER A 167 11.12 12.33 1.32
N GLU A 168 10.35 12.64 2.37
CA GLU A 168 10.79 13.55 3.44
C GLU A 168 11.94 12.95 4.27
N ILE A 169 11.93 11.63 4.55
CA ILE A 169 13.09 10.94 5.16
C ILE A 169 14.31 11.10 4.27
N ALA A 170 14.20 10.83 2.95
CA ALA A 170 15.30 10.93 2.01
C ALA A 170 15.88 12.35 1.95
N ARG A 171 15.04 13.39 2.10
CA ARG A 171 15.45 14.79 2.12
C ARG A 171 16.17 15.18 3.42
N LEU A 172 15.62 14.77 4.57
CA LEU A 172 16.13 15.16 5.91
C LEU A 172 17.28 14.28 6.40
N ARG A 173 17.27 13.01 6.02
CA ARG A 173 18.17 11.97 6.50
C ARG A 173 18.65 11.08 5.33
N PRO A 174 19.36 11.60 4.33
CA PRO A 174 19.76 10.85 3.14
C PRO A 174 20.68 9.66 3.43
N SER A 175 21.32 9.63 4.59
CA SER A 175 22.16 8.51 5.04
C SER A 175 21.37 7.36 5.65
N ASP A 176 20.08 7.57 6.06
CA ASP A 176 19.30 6.52 6.69
C ASP A 176 19.06 5.36 5.70
N ARG A 177 19.33 4.15 6.17
CA ARG A 177 19.04 2.92 5.42
C ARG A 177 17.60 2.49 5.66
N LEU A 178 16.81 2.45 4.60
CA LEU A 178 15.40 2.06 4.66
C LEU A 178 15.26 0.57 4.28
N TYR A 179 14.55 -0.19 5.10
CA TYR A 179 14.15 -1.56 4.83
C TYR A 179 12.64 -1.58 4.65
N ILE A 180 12.18 -1.86 3.43
CA ILE A 180 10.79 -1.75 3.04
C ILE A 180 10.25 -3.16 2.81
N VAL A 181 9.11 -3.48 3.40
CA VAL A 181 8.40 -4.75 3.20
C VAL A 181 6.96 -4.45 2.82
N GLU A 182 6.51 -5.03 1.72
CA GLU A 182 5.13 -4.91 1.23
C GLU A 182 4.66 -6.21 0.56
N ASP A 183 3.35 -6.44 0.52
CA ASP A 183 2.74 -7.56 -0.19
C ASP A 183 2.35 -7.21 -1.64
N THR A 184 2.28 -5.94 -1.92
CA THR A 184 1.98 -5.39 -3.24
C THR A 184 2.92 -4.20 -3.49
N PRO A 185 3.58 -4.10 -4.66
CA PRO A 185 4.57 -3.07 -4.94
C PRO A 185 3.90 -1.71 -5.18
N GLU A 186 3.56 -1.00 -4.10
CA GLU A 186 2.94 0.33 -4.11
C GLU A 186 3.90 1.43 -3.59
N ILE A 187 4.95 1.03 -2.86
CA ILE A 187 5.91 1.97 -2.28
C ILE A 187 6.96 2.35 -3.32
N ASN A 188 7.05 3.64 -3.62
CA ASN A 188 8.03 4.22 -4.52
C ASN A 188 9.12 4.95 -3.71
N CYS A 189 10.17 4.23 -3.32
CA CYS A 189 11.28 4.79 -2.55
C CYS A 189 12.36 5.35 -3.48
N ARG A 190 12.71 6.63 -3.26
CA ARG A 190 13.81 7.32 -3.95
C ARG A 190 14.98 7.66 -3.01
N ALA A 191 15.00 7.10 -1.81
CA ALA A 191 16.14 7.27 -0.90
C ALA A 191 17.40 6.64 -1.51
N PRO A 192 18.60 7.21 -1.30
CA PRO A 192 19.83 6.67 -1.87
C PRO A 192 20.22 5.31 -1.30
N ASN A 193 19.76 4.97 -0.09
CA ASN A 193 20.12 3.74 0.61
C ASN A 193 18.85 3.01 1.08
N PHE A 194 18.35 2.09 0.28
CA PHE A 194 17.20 1.27 0.64
C PHE A 194 17.27 -0.13 0.06
N VAL A 195 16.46 -1.01 0.63
CA VAL A 195 16.07 -2.29 0.05
C VAL A 195 14.56 -2.45 0.17
N SER A 196 13.90 -2.87 -0.89
CA SER A 196 12.47 -3.16 -0.92
C SER A 196 12.24 -4.63 -1.21
N LEU A 197 11.40 -5.27 -0.40
CA LEU A 197 10.98 -6.65 -0.53
C LEU A 197 9.48 -6.67 -0.80
N VAL A 198 9.11 -7.31 -1.90
CA VAL A 198 7.72 -7.67 -2.18
C VAL A 198 7.58 -9.16 -1.84
N VAL A 199 6.77 -9.47 -0.82
CA VAL A 199 6.65 -10.80 -0.26
C VAL A 199 5.20 -11.25 -0.18
N LEU A 200 4.97 -12.56 -0.27
CA LEU A 200 3.63 -13.10 0.00
C LEU A 200 3.23 -12.85 1.46
N PRO A 201 1.93 -12.73 1.77
CA PRO A 201 1.47 -12.44 3.13
C PRO A 201 2.01 -13.40 4.20
N ASN A 202 2.13 -14.70 3.88
CA ASN A 202 2.68 -15.74 4.77
C ASN A 202 4.21 -15.65 4.96
N GLU A 203 4.92 -14.84 4.18
CA GLU A 203 6.37 -14.61 4.29
C GLU A 203 6.72 -13.30 5.00
N SER A 204 5.74 -12.44 5.25
CA SER A 204 5.93 -11.10 5.83
C SER A 204 6.67 -11.15 7.19
N ILE A 205 6.36 -12.11 8.05
CA ILE A 205 7.05 -12.30 9.35
C ILE A 205 8.54 -12.57 9.13
N LYS A 206 8.87 -13.47 8.19
CA LYS A 206 10.26 -13.80 7.85
C LYS A 206 11.00 -12.57 7.32
N ALA A 207 10.33 -11.76 6.50
CA ALA A 207 10.91 -10.53 5.96
C ALA A 207 11.19 -9.52 7.09
N VAL A 208 10.26 -9.28 8.02
CA VAL A 208 10.47 -8.39 9.17
C VAL A 208 11.62 -8.88 10.06
N ARG A 209 11.67 -10.18 10.38
CA ARG A 209 12.78 -10.77 11.14
C ARG A 209 14.13 -10.66 10.44
N SER A 210 14.14 -10.70 9.11
CA SER A 210 15.37 -10.52 8.33
C SER A 210 15.89 -9.09 8.41
N ALA A 211 15.02 -8.09 8.62
CA ALA A 211 15.42 -6.71 8.81
C ALA A 211 16.47 -6.56 9.93
N LEU A 212 16.30 -7.27 11.05
CA LEU A 212 17.22 -7.22 12.20
C LEU A 212 18.67 -7.61 11.86
N ARG A 213 18.88 -8.32 10.72
CA ARG A 213 20.21 -8.73 10.24
C ARG A 213 20.71 -7.87 9.07
N TYR A 214 19.85 -6.94 8.58
CA TYR A 214 20.14 -6.14 7.39
C TYR A 214 20.64 -4.72 7.71
N LYS A 215 20.79 -4.41 9.03
CA LYS A 215 21.22 -3.12 9.57
C LYS A 215 20.44 -1.92 9.03
N PRO A 216 19.10 -1.93 9.04
CA PRO A 216 18.35 -0.75 8.66
C PRO A 216 18.37 0.28 9.78
N ASP A 217 18.25 1.56 9.39
CA ASP A 217 17.95 2.65 10.33
C ASP A 217 16.43 2.72 10.58
N ARG A 218 15.62 2.40 9.55
CA ARG A 218 14.15 2.42 9.63
C ARG A 218 13.53 1.23 8.91
N ILE A 219 12.46 0.68 9.50
CA ILE A 219 11.68 -0.41 8.91
C ILE A 219 10.33 0.13 8.49
N ILE A 220 10.08 0.16 7.18
CA ILE A 220 8.82 0.58 6.57
C ILE A 220 8.01 -0.66 6.23
N PHE A 221 6.74 -0.71 6.64
CA PHE A 221 5.84 -1.80 6.31
C PHE A 221 4.61 -1.29 5.55
N GLY A 222 4.31 -1.88 4.40
CA GLY A 222 3.24 -1.40 3.53
C GLY A 222 1.90 -1.33 4.24
N GLU A 223 1.43 -2.44 4.82
CA GLU A 223 0.17 -2.47 5.56
C GLU A 223 0.13 -3.57 6.62
N LEU A 224 -0.23 -3.22 7.85
CA LEU A 224 -0.45 -4.17 8.96
C LEU A 224 -1.85 -4.77 8.86
N ARG A 225 -1.92 -6.06 8.51
CA ARG A 225 -3.17 -6.82 8.40
C ARG A 225 -3.27 -7.99 9.37
N TYR A 226 -2.12 -8.50 9.86
CA TYR A 226 -2.00 -9.72 10.68
C TYR A 226 -1.28 -9.42 11.98
N GLY A 227 -1.77 -9.99 13.07
CA GLY A 227 -1.26 -9.74 14.42
C GLY A 227 0.20 -10.13 14.59
N GLU A 228 0.62 -11.28 14.07
CA GLU A 228 2.00 -11.75 14.17
C GLU A 228 2.99 -10.79 13.49
N VAL A 229 2.63 -10.26 12.32
CA VAL A 229 3.46 -9.28 11.59
C VAL A 229 3.54 -7.95 12.37
N ALA A 230 2.39 -7.50 12.89
CA ALA A 230 2.31 -6.29 13.70
C ALA A 230 3.19 -6.40 14.95
N LEU A 231 3.15 -7.55 15.64
CA LEU A 231 3.96 -7.83 16.82
C LEU A 231 5.47 -7.79 16.51
N GLU A 232 5.89 -8.44 15.44
CA GLU A 232 7.31 -8.44 15.06
C GLU A 232 7.79 -7.05 14.62
N TRP A 233 6.95 -6.29 13.90
CA TRP A 233 7.27 -4.91 13.52
C TRP A 233 7.38 -3.98 14.74
N LEU A 234 6.46 -4.08 15.72
CA LEU A 234 6.53 -3.32 16.97
C LEU A 234 7.80 -3.64 17.77
N LYS A 235 8.13 -4.93 17.92
CA LYS A 235 9.37 -5.35 18.59
C LYS A 235 10.60 -4.78 17.90
N ALA A 236 10.69 -4.88 16.58
CA ALA A 236 11.80 -4.34 15.83
C ALA A 236 11.92 -2.81 15.98
N SER A 237 10.78 -2.11 15.92
CA SER A 237 10.71 -0.66 16.08
C SER A 237 11.08 -0.17 17.47
N ALA A 238 10.80 -0.97 18.52
CA ALA A 238 11.17 -0.67 19.91
C ALA A 238 12.62 -1.03 20.26
N THR A 239 13.29 -1.88 19.44
CA THR A 239 14.62 -2.43 19.76
C THR A 239 15.73 -2.00 18.80
N GLY A 240 15.92 -0.69 18.60
CA GLY A 240 17.06 -0.14 17.88
C GLY A 240 16.79 0.29 16.43
N HIS A 241 15.54 0.20 15.96
CA HIS A 241 15.14 0.67 14.62
C HIS A 241 14.00 1.71 14.69
N PRO A 242 14.22 2.88 15.36
CA PRO A 242 13.20 3.91 15.51
C PRO A 242 12.92 4.62 14.17
N GLY A 243 11.73 5.24 14.05
CA GLY A 243 11.34 5.98 12.84
C GLY A 243 10.77 5.09 11.75
N GLY A 244 10.30 3.91 12.13
CA GLY A 244 9.52 3.03 11.26
C GLY A 244 8.16 3.64 10.92
N MET A 245 7.61 3.24 9.76
CA MET A 245 6.29 3.67 9.31
C MET A 245 5.51 2.49 8.78
N CYS A 246 4.20 2.49 9.00
CA CYS A 246 3.32 1.51 8.35
C CYS A 246 1.90 2.06 8.19
N THR A 247 1.12 1.42 7.31
CA THR A 247 -0.29 1.74 7.16
C THR A 247 -1.18 0.73 7.89
N ILE A 248 -2.36 1.16 8.29
CA ILE A 248 -3.37 0.33 8.95
C ILE A 248 -4.78 0.80 8.56
N HIS A 249 -5.74 -0.09 8.46
CA HIS A 249 -7.14 0.28 8.33
C HIS A 249 -7.72 0.69 9.68
N ALA A 250 -8.15 1.95 9.78
CA ALA A 250 -8.80 2.50 10.96
C ALA A 250 -9.71 3.70 10.59
N ASP A 251 -10.68 4.02 11.44
CA ASP A 251 -11.70 5.06 11.22
C ASP A 251 -11.43 6.35 12.02
N GLY A 252 -10.17 6.64 12.39
CA GLY A 252 -9.74 7.82 13.13
C GLY A 252 -8.35 7.65 13.72
N ALA A 253 -7.64 8.76 14.00
CA ALA A 253 -6.29 8.68 14.55
C ALA A 253 -6.27 7.96 15.90
N GLN A 254 -7.21 8.26 16.79
CA GLN A 254 -7.34 7.62 18.11
C GLN A 254 -7.84 6.16 18.02
N ARG A 255 -8.33 5.70 16.87
CA ARG A 255 -8.77 4.32 16.66
C ARG A 255 -7.64 3.38 16.20
N MET A 256 -6.49 3.92 15.82
CA MET A 256 -5.38 3.12 15.28
C MET A 256 -4.75 2.21 16.33
N LEU A 257 -4.47 2.71 17.55
CA LEU A 257 -3.87 1.88 18.60
C LEU A 257 -4.84 0.82 19.13
N PRO A 258 -6.12 1.11 19.37
CA PRO A 258 -7.13 0.05 19.61
C PRO A 258 -7.18 -0.98 18.49
N ARG A 259 -7.16 -0.57 17.21
CA ARG A 259 -7.14 -1.51 16.09
C ARG A 259 -5.86 -2.37 16.07
N LEU A 260 -4.71 -1.77 16.39
CA LEU A 260 -3.45 -2.51 16.51
C LEU A 260 -3.49 -3.51 17.68
N ARG A 261 -4.07 -3.12 18.83
CA ARG A 261 -4.34 -4.05 19.94
C ARG A 261 -5.21 -5.23 19.50
N ASP A 262 -6.27 -4.96 18.72
CA ASP A 262 -7.19 -6.00 18.27
C ASP A 262 -6.50 -7.00 17.31
N LEU A 263 -5.59 -6.54 16.46
CA LEU A 263 -4.73 -7.42 15.66
C LEU A 263 -3.82 -8.28 16.56
N LEU A 264 -3.24 -7.68 17.59
CA LEU A 264 -2.35 -8.39 18.52
C LEU A 264 -3.07 -9.45 19.36
N LEU A 265 -4.38 -9.33 19.59
CA LEU A 265 -5.17 -10.37 20.27
C LEU A 265 -5.09 -11.73 19.59
N GLU A 266 -4.82 -11.76 18.27
CA GLU A 266 -4.59 -13.01 17.52
C GLU A 266 -3.34 -13.76 18.01
N CYS A 267 -2.38 -13.07 18.64
CA CYS A 267 -1.07 -13.61 19.05
C CYS A 267 -0.96 -13.93 20.55
N PHE A 268 -1.93 -13.50 21.35
CA PHE A 268 -1.89 -13.65 22.80
C PHE A 268 -3.07 -14.47 23.29
N SER A 269 -2.79 -15.50 24.09
CA SER A 269 -3.82 -16.31 24.76
C SER A 269 -4.44 -15.59 25.99
N THR A 270 -3.84 -14.49 26.42
CA THR A 270 -4.25 -13.63 27.53
C THR A 270 -4.34 -12.18 27.05
N ALA A 271 -4.33 -11.21 27.96
CA ALA A 271 -4.36 -9.80 27.61
C ALA A 271 -3.11 -9.36 26.83
N VAL A 272 -3.28 -8.51 25.82
CA VAL A 272 -2.17 -7.88 25.08
C VAL A 272 -1.45 -6.90 26.04
N PRO A 273 -0.11 -6.97 26.14
CA PRO A 273 0.66 -5.96 26.87
C PRO A 273 0.60 -4.61 26.13
N LEU A 274 -0.25 -3.68 26.57
CA LEU A 274 -0.51 -2.42 25.88
C LEU A 274 0.72 -1.49 25.82
N ASN A 275 1.68 -1.67 26.73
CA ASN A 275 2.94 -0.93 26.70
C ASN A 275 3.73 -1.16 25.41
N ILE A 276 3.69 -2.35 24.80
CA ILE A 276 4.34 -2.64 23.51
C ILE A 276 3.86 -1.67 22.43
N ILE A 277 2.61 -1.21 22.51
CA ILE A 277 1.99 -0.33 21.54
C ILE A 277 2.37 1.13 21.80
N TYR A 278 2.06 1.66 23.00
CA TYR A 278 2.25 3.08 23.28
C TYR A 278 3.72 3.49 23.47
N GLU A 279 4.61 2.54 23.74
CA GLU A 279 6.06 2.79 23.77
C GLU A 279 6.65 2.78 22.35
N ALA A 280 6.11 1.96 21.45
CA ALA A 280 6.61 1.87 20.08
C ALA A 280 6.08 2.98 19.18
N ILE A 281 4.81 3.38 19.29
CA ILE A 281 4.17 4.33 18.36
C ILE A 281 4.22 5.75 18.93
N GLY A 282 4.76 6.69 18.14
CA GLY A 282 4.86 8.10 18.52
C GLY A 282 3.83 9.01 17.84
N LEU A 283 3.34 8.65 16.65
CA LEU A 283 2.41 9.48 15.88
C LEU A 283 1.40 8.63 15.11
N CYS A 284 0.14 9.05 15.12
CA CYS A 284 -0.94 8.53 14.30
C CYS A 284 -1.41 9.61 13.33
N VAL A 285 -1.47 9.30 12.03
CA VAL A 285 -1.90 10.23 10.97
C VAL A 285 -3.09 9.61 10.23
N TYR A 286 -4.24 10.27 10.29
CA TYR A 286 -5.47 9.73 9.72
C TYR A 286 -5.91 10.45 8.46
N LEU A 287 -6.19 9.66 7.40
CA LEU A 287 -6.71 10.13 6.13
C LEU A 287 -8.16 9.69 5.96
N ARG A 288 -8.96 10.60 5.40
CA ARG A 288 -10.34 10.35 4.99
C ARG A 288 -10.59 10.89 3.60
N GLU A 289 -11.40 10.17 2.83
CA GLU A 289 -11.98 10.66 1.58
C GLU A 289 -13.02 11.72 1.93
N ILE A 290 -12.86 12.93 1.41
CA ILE A 290 -13.84 14.02 1.55
C ILE A 290 -14.58 14.13 0.23
N PRO A 291 -15.93 14.05 0.23
CA PRO A 291 -16.72 14.23 -1.00
C PRO A 291 -16.30 15.51 -1.75
N ASP A 292 -16.17 15.43 -3.05
CA ASP A 292 -15.77 16.50 -3.97
C ASP A 292 -14.32 17.02 -3.81
N PHE A 293 -13.59 16.61 -2.77
CA PHE A 293 -12.22 17.07 -2.51
C PHE A 293 -11.17 15.96 -2.52
N GLY A 294 -11.58 14.69 -2.47
CA GLY A 294 -10.68 13.55 -2.43
C GLY A 294 -9.99 13.33 -1.07
N PRO A 295 -8.92 12.48 -1.05
CA PRO A 295 -8.24 12.10 0.18
C PRO A 295 -7.53 13.26 0.87
N ARG A 296 -7.74 13.41 2.19
CA ARG A 296 -7.11 14.43 3.04
C ARG A 296 -6.66 13.87 4.37
N VAL A 297 -5.57 14.41 4.91
CA VAL A 297 -5.20 14.23 6.31
C VAL A 297 -6.13 15.11 7.15
N VAL A 298 -6.94 14.47 7.98
CA VAL A 298 -7.96 15.15 8.79
C VAL A 298 -7.63 15.18 10.28
N GLU A 299 -6.79 14.24 10.74
CA GLU A 299 -6.37 14.18 12.14
C GLU A 299 -4.90 13.76 12.23
N VAL A 300 -4.17 14.38 13.14
CA VAL A 300 -2.83 13.96 13.55
C VAL A 300 -2.84 13.88 15.08
N ALA A 301 -2.43 12.74 15.65
CA ALA A 301 -2.42 12.52 17.08
C ALA A 301 -1.05 12.03 17.55
N GLU A 302 -0.42 12.77 18.45
CA GLU A 302 0.76 12.31 19.17
C GLU A 302 0.34 11.32 20.26
N VAL A 303 1.01 10.18 20.31
CA VAL A 303 0.80 9.16 21.33
C VAL A 303 1.55 9.56 22.60
N ARG A 304 0.84 9.58 23.71
CA ARG A 304 1.42 9.82 25.03
C ARG A 304 1.75 8.49 25.72
N PRO A 305 2.89 8.38 26.43
CA PRO A 305 3.23 7.19 27.20
C PRO A 305 2.19 6.88 28.28
N GLY A 306 1.89 5.60 28.46
CA GLY A 306 0.97 5.14 29.49
C GLY A 306 -0.50 5.11 29.06
N LEU A 307 -1.35 4.77 30.02
CA LEU A 307 -2.80 4.68 29.85
C LEU A 307 -3.48 5.70 30.76
N ASP A 308 -4.69 6.13 30.41
CA ASP A 308 -5.53 6.94 31.28
C ASP A 308 -6.11 6.11 32.47
N ALA A 309 -6.85 6.76 33.37
CA ALA A 309 -7.47 6.09 34.53
C ALA A 309 -8.50 5.02 34.12
N GLY A 310 -9.01 5.06 32.89
CA GLY A 310 -9.91 4.06 32.30
C GLY A 310 -9.19 2.93 31.55
N GLY A 311 -7.85 2.94 31.51
CA GLY A 311 -7.06 1.95 30.78
C GLY A 311 -7.00 2.18 29.26
N ASN A 312 -7.31 3.39 28.77
CA ASN A 312 -7.27 3.73 27.34
C ASN A 312 -5.94 4.40 26.99
N PHE A 313 -5.57 4.30 25.70
CA PHE A 313 -4.41 5.02 25.15
C PHE A 313 -4.62 6.54 25.23
N GLN A 314 -3.54 7.26 25.50
CA GLN A 314 -3.54 8.71 25.63
C GLN A 314 -2.97 9.38 24.37
N TYR A 315 -3.61 10.47 23.96
CA TYR A 315 -3.25 11.22 22.75
C TYR A 315 -3.31 12.72 22.97
N GLU A 316 -2.49 13.45 22.23
CA GLU A 316 -2.69 14.87 21.98
C GLU A 316 -3.05 15.01 20.49
N THR A 317 -4.27 15.48 20.22
CA THR A 317 -4.84 15.52 18.86
C THR A 317 -4.83 16.94 18.32
N TYR A 318 -4.50 17.07 17.04
CA TYR A 318 -4.37 18.33 16.30
C TYR A 318 -5.25 18.34 15.06
#